data_d5f13e00a2f9d4c57359bb0ee7d1e14a
#
_entry.id   d5f13e00a2f9d4c57359bb0ee7d1e14a
#
_cell.length_a   1.000
_cell.length_b   1.000
_cell.length_c   1.000
_cell.angle_alpha   90.00
_cell.angle_beta   90.00
_cell.angle_gamma   90.00
#
_symmetry.space_group_name_H-M   'P 1'
#
loop_
_entity.id
_entity.type
_entity.pdbx_description
1 polymer ?
#
loop_
_entity_poly.entity_id
_entity_poly.type
_entity_poly.pdbx_seq_one_letter_code
_entity_poly.pdbx_strand_id
1 'polypeptide(L)'
;MSRIGKKKIQIPQGVTVTILDGVAKVQGPKGTLERVINPLVTISVADNTVTVDVEKKEDKKERSLWGTFGAHINNMIEGVTTGFKKQLEVNGVGYKVAMQGTDLKLDVGYSHPVIYKIPPVVEASVEKNVITLVSADKEMLGATAAEIRVIRKPEPYKGKGIKYIEEQIRRKAGKAAKS
;
A
#
# COMPACT_ATOMS: atom_id res chain seq x y z
N MET A 1 -21.32 -2.81 16.54
CA MET A 1 -20.87 -4.05 15.84
C MET A 1 -20.13 -3.69 14.55
N SER A 2 -19.01 -4.37 14.22
CA SER A 2 -18.24 -4.13 13.00
C SER A 2 -18.90 -4.80 11.78
N ARG A 3 -19.27 -4.02 10.76
CA ARG A 3 -19.82 -4.56 9.50
C ARG A 3 -18.76 -5.32 8.70
N ILE A 4 -17.50 -4.91 8.80
CA ILE A 4 -16.37 -5.55 8.12
C ILE A 4 -16.01 -6.87 8.80
N GLY A 5 -15.94 -6.91 10.12
CA GLY A 5 -15.61 -8.14 10.88
C GLY A 5 -16.61 -9.27 10.68
N LYS A 6 -17.90 -8.96 10.51
CA LYS A 6 -18.95 -9.97 10.28
C LYS A 6 -18.93 -10.59 8.86
N LYS A 7 -18.23 -9.98 7.93
CA LYS A 7 -18.20 -10.45 6.54
C LYS A 7 -17.34 -11.71 6.44
N LYS A 8 -17.94 -12.81 6.01
CA LYS A 8 -17.18 -14.00 5.59
C LYS A 8 -16.35 -13.67 4.36
N ILE A 9 -15.06 -13.95 4.43
CA ILE A 9 -14.12 -13.68 3.33
C ILE A 9 -13.99 -14.96 2.52
N GLN A 10 -14.37 -14.94 1.27
CA GLN A 10 -14.24 -16.09 0.37
C GLN A 10 -12.79 -16.26 -0.08
N ILE A 11 -12.31 -17.49 -0.10
CA ILE A 11 -11.00 -17.86 -0.61
C ILE A 11 -11.19 -18.20 -2.10
N PRO A 12 -10.60 -17.43 -3.02
CA PRO A 12 -10.69 -17.72 -4.46
C PRO A 12 -9.88 -18.97 -4.81
N GLN A 13 -10.18 -19.56 -5.97
CA GLN A 13 -9.44 -20.71 -6.48
C GLN A 13 -7.95 -20.39 -6.64
N GLY A 14 -7.08 -21.32 -6.25
CA GLY A 14 -5.64 -21.14 -6.31
C GLY A 14 -5.03 -20.38 -5.12
N VAL A 15 -5.82 -20.05 -4.09
CA VAL A 15 -5.32 -19.45 -2.85
C VAL A 15 -5.50 -20.43 -1.70
N THR A 16 -4.47 -20.57 -0.88
CA THR A 16 -4.49 -21.35 0.35
C THR A 16 -4.28 -20.44 1.54
N VAL A 17 -5.13 -20.56 2.55
CA VAL A 17 -5.01 -19.83 3.82
C VAL A 17 -4.79 -20.84 4.92
N THR A 18 -3.67 -20.72 5.64
CA THR A 18 -3.31 -21.55 6.80
C THR A 18 -3.07 -20.68 8.01
N ILE A 19 -3.44 -21.19 9.19
CA ILE A 19 -3.23 -20.53 10.47
C ILE A 19 -2.45 -21.50 11.35
N LEU A 20 -1.22 -21.13 11.69
CA LEU A 20 -0.33 -21.93 12.53
C LEU A 20 0.35 -20.99 13.53
N ASP A 21 0.40 -21.40 14.79
CA ASP A 21 1.15 -20.71 15.87
C ASP A 21 0.85 -19.20 15.97
N GLY A 22 -0.39 -18.78 15.77
CA GLY A 22 -0.77 -17.37 15.81
C GLY A 22 -0.32 -16.55 14.60
N VAL A 23 0.08 -17.23 13.51
CA VAL A 23 0.43 -16.57 12.23
C VAL A 23 -0.57 -16.99 11.15
N ALA A 24 -1.15 -16.03 10.48
CA ALA A 24 -1.91 -16.24 9.26
C ALA A 24 -0.97 -16.20 8.06
N LYS A 25 -0.96 -17.27 7.29
CA LYS A 25 -0.20 -17.43 6.05
C LYS A 25 -1.16 -17.57 4.89
N VAL A 26 -1.03 -16.71 3.89
CA VAL A 26 -1.84 -16.72 2.67
C VAL A 26 -0.92 -16.92 1.49
N GLN A 27 -1.13 -18.00 0.76
CA GLN A 27 -0.35 -18.38 -0.42
C GLN A 27 -1.22 -18.33 -1.67
N GLY A 28 -0.71 -17.75 -2.74
CA GLY A 28 -1.40 -17.64 -4.03
C GLY A 28 -0.43 -17.49 -5.20
N PRO A 29 -0.95 -17.25 -6.41
CA PRO A 29 -0.14 -17.19 -7.64
C PRO A 29 0.92 -16.08 -7.64
N LYS A 30 0.72 -14.99 -6.89
CA LYS A 30 1.67 -13.86 -6.81
C LYS A 30 2.60 -13.92 -5.60
N GLY A 31 2.60 -15.01 -4.85
CA GLY A 31 3.51 -15.21 -3.72
C GLY A 31 2.80 -15.60 -2.44
N THR A 32 3.52 -15.44 -1.35
CA THR A 32 3.08 -15.80 0.00
C THR A 32 3.21 -14.59 0.91
N LEU A 33 2.17 -14.33 1.67
CA LEU A 33 2.15 -13.28 2.69
C LEU A 33 1.89 -13.90 4.06
N GLU A 34 2.56 -13.39 5.08
CA GLU A 34 2.44 -13.84 6.46
C GLU A 34 2.12 -12.67 7.39
N ARG A 35 1.28 -12.90 8.38
CA ARG A 35 0.93 -11.90 9.37
C ARG A 35 0.68 -12.51 10.74
N VAL A 36 1.32 -11.94 11.75
CA VAL A 36 1.07 -12.32 13.15
C VAL A 36 -0.33 -11.87 13.56
N ILE A 37 -1.09 -12.78 14.16
CA ILE A 37 -2.44 -12.54 14.65
C ILE A 37 -2.35 -12.05 16.09
N ASN A 38 -3.15 -11.02 16.43
CA ASN A 38 -3.25 -10.55 17.81
C ASN A 38 -3.97 -11.64 18.66
N PRO A 39 -3.51 -11.93 19.88
CA PRO A 39 -4.11 -12.96 20.75
C PRO A 39 -5.62 -12.76 21.05
N LEU A 40 -6.13 -11.55 20.93
CA LEU A 40 -7.54 -11.22 21.12
C LEU A 40 -8.42 -11.52 19.88
N VAL A 41 -7.82 -12.02 18.80
CA VAL A 41 -8.52 -12.28 17.54
C VAL A 41 -8.41 -13.75 17.21
N THR A 42 -9.53 -14.38 16.95
CA THR A 42 -9.62 -15.76 16.48
C THR A 42 -9.94 -15.76 14.98
N ILE A 43 -9.16 -16.48 14.20
CA ILE A 43 -9.40 -16.65 12.77
C ILE A 43 -9.63 -18.13 12.49
N SER A 44 -10.73 -18.46 11.85
CA SER A 44 -11.09 -19.83 11.45
C SER A 44 -11.26 -19.92 9.94
N VAL A 45 -10.82 -21.03 9.37
CA VAL A 45 -10.98 -21.36 7.95
C VAL A 45 -11.88 -22.58 7.83
N ALA A 46 -13.02 -22.43 7.17
CA ALA A 46 -13.97 -23.51 6.91
C ALA A 46 -14.66 -23.26 5.55
N ASP A 47 -14.94 -24.34 4.83
CA ASP A 47 -15.71 -24.32 3.56
C ASP A 47 -15.27 -23.22 2.59
N ASN A 48 -13.97 -23.11 2.32
CA ASN A 48 -13.40 -22.06 1.45
C ASN A 48 -13.71 -20.61 1.92
N THR A 49 -14.01 -20.43 3.20
CA THR A 49 -14.24 -19.11 3.78
C THR A 49 -13.38 -18.88 5.02
N VAL A 50 -12.88 -17.66 5.16
CA VAL A 50 -12.21 -17.20 6.37
C VAL A 50 -13.19 -16.38 7.19
N THR A 51 -13.29 -16.72 8.46
CA THR A 51 -14.07 -15.98 9.45
C THR A 51 -13.13 -15.44 10.52
N VAL A 52 -13.24 -14.18 10.80
CA VAL A 52 -12.50 -13.49 11.87
C VAL A 52 -13.49 -13.24 13.01
N ASP A 53 -13.14 -13.56 14.23
CA ASP A 53 -13.98 -13.28 15.39
C ASP A 53 -13.16 -12.78 16.59
N VAL A 54 -13.86 -12.21 17.57
CA VAL A 54 -13.30 -11.72 18.84
C VAL A 54 -14.25 -12.12 19.98
N GLU A 55 -13.72 -12.31 21.18
CA GLU A 55 -14.49 -12.77 22.32
C GLU A 55 -15.49 -11.69 22.77
N LYS A 56 -15.03 -10.46 23.00
CA LYS A 56 -15.84 -9.34 23.51
C LYS A 56 -16.20 -8.35 22.41
N LYS A 57 -17.28 -8.66 21.67
CA LYS A 57 -17.74 -7.85 20.51
C LYS A 57 -18.17 -6.42 20.86
N GLU A 58 -18.50 -6.16 22.11
CA GLU A 58 -18.91 -4.85 22.62
C GLU A 58 -17.69 -4.01 23.09
N ASP A 59 -16.56 -4.66 23.40
CA ASP A 59 -15.35 -3.94 23.76
C ASP A 59 -14.82 -3.14 22.55
N LYS A 60 -14.48 -1.89 22.79
CA LYS A 60 -14.00 -0.96 21.73
C LYS A 60 -12.71 -1.44 21.08
N LYS A 61 -11.78 -1.98 21.88
CA LYS A 61 -10.47 -2.45 21.41
C LYS A 61 -10.62 -3.72 20.57
N GLU A 62 -11.31 -4.72 21.09
CA GLU A 62 -11.52 -5.99 20.37
C GLU A 62 -12.34 -5.78 19.09
N ARG A 63 -13.37 -4.93 19.14
CA ARG A 63 -14.17 -4.58 17.96
C ARG A 63 -13.36 -3.87 16.89
N SER A 64 -12.39 -3.03 17.25
CA SER A 64 -11.48 -2.39 16.28
C SER A 64 -10.53 -3.41 15.65
N LEU A 65 -9.97 -4.32 16.45
CA LEU A 65 -9.11 -5.42 15.98
C LEU A 65 -9.87 -6.37 15.04
N TRP A 66 -11.12 -6.70 15.37
CA TRP A 66 -11.97 -7.52 14.51
C TRP A 66 -12.07 -6.99 13.08
N GLY A 67 -12.38 -5.69 12.94
CA GLY A 67 -12.43 -5.05 11.63
C GLY A 67 -11.07 -4.96 10.93
N THR A 68 -10.01 -4.65 11.69
CA THR A 68 -8.65 -4.52 11.18
C THR A 68 -8.13 -5.85 10.62
N PHE A 69 -8.25 -6.94 11.38
CA PHE A 69 -7.80 -8.26 10.91
C PHE A 69 -8.65 -8.80 9.77
N GLY A 70 -9.95 -8.53 9.75
CA GLY A 70 -10.80 -8.83 8.59
C GLY A 70 -10.31 -8.12 7.32
N ALA A 71 -9.95 -6.83 7.43
CA ALA A 71 -9.39 -6.07 6.32
C ALA A 71 -7.99 -6.59 5.90
N HIS A 72 -7.13 -6.95 6.86
CA HIS A 72 -5.81 -7.51 6.56
C HIS A 72 -5.91 -8.83 5.79
N ILE A 73 -6.72 -9.78 6.25
CA ILE A 73 -6.89 -11.07 5.54
C ILE A 73 -7.45 -10.84 4.14
N ASN A 74 -8.45 -9.98 3.99
CA ASN A 74 -8.99 -9.66 2.67
C ASN A 74 -7.92 -9.04 1.75
N ASN A 75 -7.11 -8.10 2.25
CA ASN A 75 -6.02 -7.51 1.48
C ASN A 75 -4.94 -8.55 1.13
N MET A 76 -4.61 -9.49 2.03
CA MET A 76 -3.64 -10.55 1.73
C MET A 76 -4.15 -11.45 0.61
N ILE A 77 -5.41 -11.87 0.65
CA ILE A 77 -6.04 -12.69 -0.40
C ILE A 77 -6.05 -11.95 -1.74
N GLU A 78 -6.47 -10.69 -1.76
CA GLU A 78 -6.45 -9.85 -2.96
C GLU A 78 -5.03 -9.65 -3.48
N GLY A 79 -4.07 -9.43 -2.58
CA GLY A 79 -2.66 -9.22 -2.91
C GLY A 79 -2.02 -10.42 -3.59
N VAL A 80 -2.23 -11.64 -3.07
CA VAL A 80 -1.65 -12.85 -3.67
C VAL A 80 -2.38 -13.31 -4.95
N THR A 81 -3.57 -12.77 -5.22
CA THR A 81 -4.33 -13.06 -6.46
C THR A 81 -4.04 -12.02 -7.54
N THR A 82 -4.55 -10.82 -7.37
CA THR A 82 -4.48 -9.73 -8.35
C THR A 82 -3.25 -8.84 -8.14
N GLY A 83 -2.78 -8.70 -6.89
CA GLY A 83 -1.76 -7.75 -6.49
C GLY A 83 -2.29 -6.32 -6.46
N PHE A 84 -1.44 -5.42 -5.99
CA PHE A 84 -1.75 -3.99 -5.90
C PHE A 84 -0.79 -3.18 -6.76
N LYS A 85 -1.31 -2.09 -7.33
CA LYS A 85 -0.55 -1.14 -8.13
C LYS A 85 -0.74 0.27 -7.59
N LYS A 86 0.35 1.04 -7.49
CA LYS A 86 0.36 2.47 -7.20
C LYS A 86 1.17 3.20 -8.24
N GLN A 87 0.71 4.37 -8.65
CA GLN A 87 1.42 5.19 -9.62
C GLN A 87 1.68 6.59 -9.07
N LEU A 88 2.91 7.05 -9.25
CA LEU A 88 3.35 8.38 -8.86
C LEU A 88 3.82 9.13 -10.11
N GLU A 89 3.51 10.40 -10.18
CA GLU A 89 3.92 11.30 -11.25
C GLU A 89 4.92 12.32 -10.70
N VAL A 90 6.05 12.46 -11.40
CA VAL A 90 7.09 13.43 -11.06
C VAL A 90 6.91 14.66 -11.94
N ASN A 91 6.47 15.76 -11.35
CA ASN A 91 6.18 17.02 -12.06
C ASN A 91 7.20 18.11 -11.71
N GLY A 92 7.80 18.72 -12.71
CA GLY A 92 8.71 19.86 -12.54
C GLY A 92 9.65 20.03 -13.72
N VAL A 93 9.93 21.27 -14.09
CA VAL A 93 10.93 21.55 -15.13
C VAL A 93 12.31 21.10 -14.64
N GLY A 94 12.98 20.26 -15.42
CA GLY A 94 14.27 19.69 -15.08
C GLY A 94 14.24 18.50 -14.12
N TYR A 95 13.05 18.09 -13.62
CA TYR A 95 12.95 16.88 -12.81
C TYR A 95 13.05 15.63 -13.69
N LYS A 96 13.79 14.65 -13.21
CA LYS A 96 14.00 13.37 -13.90
C LYS A 96 13.88 12.24 -12.90
N VAL A 97 13.40 11.12 -13.39
CA VAL A 97 13.36 9.85 -12.65
C VAL A 97 13.82 8.73 -13.57
N ALA A 98 14.62 7.84 -13.05
CA ALA A 98 15.11 6.67 -13.79
C ALA A 98 15.35 5.50 -12.82
N MET A 99 15.32 4.28 -13.34
CA MET A 99 15.79 3.13 -12.63
C MET A 99 17.31 3.07 -12.64
N GLN A 100 17.93 2.77 -11.52
CA GLN A 100 19.36 2.49 -11.38
C GLN A 100 19.51 1.10 -10.75
N GLY A 101 19.57 0.07 -11.61
CA GLY A 101 19.42 -1.31 -11.14
C GLY A 101 18.03 -1.53 -10.55
N THR A 102 17.96 -1.94 -9.29
CA THR A 102 16.72 -2.13 -8.54
C THR A 102 16.22 -0.87 -7.82
N ASP A 103 17.04 0.19 -7.77
CA ASP A 103 16.77 1.39 -7.03
C ASP A 103 16.23 2.51 -7.93
N LEU A 104 15.56 3.50 -7.35
CA LEU A 104 15.08 4.70 -8.03
C LEU A 104 16.09 5.84 -7.86
N LYS A 105 16.55 6.40 -8.97
CA LYS A 105 17.29 7.67 -9.02
C LYS A 105 16.34 8.81 -9.34
N LEU A 106 16.29 9.80 -8.45
CA LEU A 106 15.38 10.93 -8.49
C LEU A 106 16.17 12.25 -8.53
N ASP A 107 16.10 12.95 -9.64
CA ASP A 107 16.62 14.31 -9.80
C ASP A 107 15.45 15.30 -9.63
N VAL A 108 15.20 15.76 -8.41
CA VAL A 108 14.01 16.53 -8.05
C VAL A 108 14.34 17.90 -7.44
N GLY A 109 15.41 18.53 -7.96
CA GLY A 109 15.81 19.89 -7.60
C GLY A 109 16.60 20.00 -6.29
N TYR A 110 17.29 18.92 -5.91
CA TYR A 110 18.36 18.93 -4.91
C TYR A 110 19.72 19.07 -5.58
N SER A 111 20.76 19.42 -4.82
CA SER A 111 22.13 19.59 -5.34
C SER A 111 22.73 18.29 -5.87
N HIS A 112 22.23 17.15 -5.42
CA HIS A 112 22.62 15.81 -5.86
C HIS A 112 21.37 14.93 -6.04
N PRO A 113 21.43 13.92 -6.91
CA PRO A 113 20.32 12.98 -7.08
C PRO A 113 20.06 12.21 -5.80
N VAL A 114 18.78 11.95 -5.52
CA VAL A 114 18.36 11.10 -4.41
C VAL A 114 18.20 9.67 -4.94
N ILE A 115 18.91 8.72 -4.31
CA ILE A 115 18.77 7.30 -4.62
C ILE A 115 17.87 6.70 -3.55
N TYR A 116 16.70 6.18 -3.96
CA TYR A 116 15.77 5.50 -3.09
C TYR A 116 15.84 4.00 -3.32
N LYS A 117 16.20 3.26 -2.25
CA LYS A 117 16.27 1.80 -2.27
C LYS A 117 14.87 1.21 -2.18
N ILE A 118 14.47 0.48 -3.22
CA ILE A 118 13.15 -0.16 -3.26
C ILE A 118 13.20 -1.45 -2.45
N PRO A 119 12.24 -1.69 -1.53
CA PRO A 119 12.13 -2.96 -0.84
C PRO A 119 11.96 -4.14 -1.82
N PRO A 120 12.58 -5.31 -1.57
CA PRO A 120 12.58 -6.44 -2.51
C PRO A 120 11.20 -7.04 -2.80
N VAL A 121 10.21 -6.74 -1.96
CA VAL A 121 8.81 -7.17 -2.13
C VAL A 121 8.01 -6.23 -3.03
N VAL A 122 8.59 -5.11 -3.48
CA VAL A 122 7.96 -4.11 -4.35
C VAL A 122 8.71 -4.06 -5.67
N GLU A 123 8.00 -4.29 -6.76
CA GLU A 123 8.52 -4.09 -8.11
C GLU A 123 8.26 -2.65 -8.54
N ALA A 124 9.27 -2.01 -9.13
CA ALA A 124 9.15 -0.65 -9.66
C ALA A 124 9.52 -0.60 -11.13
N SER A 125 8.80 0.21 -11.87
CA SER A 125 9.13 0.58 -13.24
C SER A 125 8.91 2.07 -13.45
N VAL A 126 9.67 2.63 -14.37
CA VAL A 126 9.63 4.05 -14.69
C VAL A 126 9.36 4.21 -16.18
N GLU A 127 8.31 4.94 -16.50
CA GLU A 127 7.96 5.33 -17.86
C GLU A 127 7.88 6.87 -17.92
N LYS A 128 8.84 7.48 -18.61
CA LYS A 128 8.98 8.95 -18.68
C LYS A 128 9.10 9.56 -17.28
N ASN A 129 8.03 10.16 -16.77
CA ASN A 129 7.94 10.79 -15.45
C ASN A 129 6.96 10.08 -14.50
N VAL A 130 6.49 8.90 -14.87
CA VAL A 130 5.58 8.08 -14.07
C VAL A 130 6.34 6.91 -13.48
N ILE A 131 6.27 6.80 -12.16
CA ILE A 131 6.77 5.65 -11.39
C ILE A 131 5.60 4.73 -11.14
N THR A 132 5.67 3.51 -11.60
CA THR A 132 4.70 2.46 -11.31
C THR A 132 5.29 1.50 -10.30
N LEU A 133 4.58 1.29 -9.20
CA LEU A 133 4.93 0.36 -8.13
C LEU A 133 3.90 -0.77 -8.09
N VAL A 134 4.35 -2.00 -7.97
CA VAL A 134 3.51 -3.21 -7.89
C VAL A 134 3.98 -4.08 -6.73
N SER A 135 3.07 -4.62 -5.96
CA SER A 135 3.37 -5.59 -4.89
C SER A 135 2.14 -6.43 -4.55
N ALA A 136 2.36 -7.63 -4.02
CA ALA A 136 1.33 -8.40 -3.34
C ALA A 136 0.99 -7.79 -1.96
N ASP A 137 1.96 -7.16 -1.31
CA ASP A 137 1.77 -6.51 0.00
C ASP A 137 1.29 -5.06 -0.16
N LYS A 138 0.02 -4.82 0.17
CA LYS A 138 -0.60 -3.48 0.13
C LYS A 138 0.05 -2.48 1.09
N GLU A 139 0.49 -2.95 2.24
CA GLU A 139 1.08 -2.12 3.30
C GLU A 139 2.46 -1.63 2.86
N MET A 140 3.33 -2.55 2.44
CA MET A 140 4.67 -2.21 1.93
C MET A 140 4.59 -1.35 0.67
N LEU A 141 3.68 -1.65 -0.25
CA LEU A 141 3.43 -0.82 -1.43
C LEU A 141 3.01 0.60 -1.06
N GLY A 142 2.09 0.72 -0.11
CA GLY A 142 1.60 2.01 0.37
C GLY A 142 2.68 2.84 1.06
N ALA A 143 3.47 2.21 1.93
CA ALA A 143 4.61 2.83 2.62
C ALA A 143 5.66 3.32 1.63
N THR A 144 6.10 2.46 0.71
CA THR A 144 7.07 2.79 -0.34
C THR A 144 6.60 3.98 -1.19
N ALA A 145 5.35 3.96 -1.64
CA ALA A 145 4.79 5.07 -2.41
C ALA A 145 4.74 6.39 -1.61
N ALA A 146 4.40 6.32 -0.33
CA ALA A 146 4.36 7.48 0.55
C ALA A 146 5.77 8.05 0.80
N GLU A 147 6.77 7.20 1.03
CA GLU A 147 8.16 7.60 1.23
C GLU A 147 8.71 8.30 -0.02
N ILE A 148 8.51 7.73 -1.21
CA ILE A 148 8.92 8.35 -2.48
C ILE A 148 8.26 9.73 -2.64
N ARG A 149 6.96 9.83 -2.35
CA ARG A 149 6.24 11.11 -2.42
C ARG A 149 6.77 12.16 -1.45
N VAL A 150 7.21 11.74 -0.25
CA VAL A 150 7.76 12.66 0.77
C VAL A 150 9.11 13.24 0.36
N ILE A 151 9.90 12.56 -0.48
CA ILE A 151 11.19 13.08 -0.99
C ILE A 151 11.01 14.48 -1.57
N ARG A 152 9.96 14.71 -2.34
CA ARG A 152 9.62 16.06 -2.85
C ARG A 152 8.12 16.23 -2.96
N LYS A 153 7.47 16.65 -1.88
CA LYS A 153 6.02 16.88 -1.85
C LYS A 153 5.62 17.94 -2.89
N PRO A 154 4.45 17.78 -3.52
CA PRO A 154 3.97 18.76 -4.50
C PRO A 154 3.72 20.13 -3.86
N GLU A 155 4.23 21.17 -4.48
CA GLU A 155 3.99 22.54 -4.02
C GLU A 155 2.61 23.06 -4.43
N PRO A 156 2.00 23.98 -3.65
CA PRO A 156 0.64 24.43 -3.91
C PRO A 156 0.52 25.48 -5.04
N TYR A 157 1.62 26.06 -5.54
CA TYR A 157 1.56 27.13 -6.55
C TYR A 157 1.62 26.59 -7.97
N LYS A 158 2.73 25.94 -8.35
CA LYS A 158 2.94 25.38 -9.69
C LYS A 158 2.73 23.86 -9.74
N GLY A 159 2.56 23.21 -8.59
CA GLY A 159 2.37 21.76 -8.48
C GLY A 159 3.63 20.95 -8.74
N LYS A 160 4.83 21.56 -8.63
CA LYS A 160 6.11 20.84 -8.77
C LYS A 160 6.30 19.88 -7.60
N GLY A 161 6.71 18.66 -7.88
CA GLY A 161 6.95 17.63 -6.88
C GLY A 161 6.47 16.26 -7.36
N ILE A 162 6.45 15.30 -6.45
CA ILE A 162 5.98 13.93 -6.65
C ILE A 162 4.58 13.82 -6.05
N LYS A 163 3.61 13.42 -6.86
CA LYS A 163 2.22 13.21 -6.43
C LYS A 163 1.71 11.84 -6.87
N TYR A 164 0.66 11.33 -6.25
CA TYR A 164 -0.09 10.21 -6.83
C TYR A 164 -0.78 10.66 -8.12
N ILE A 165 -0.95 9.76 -9.06
CA ILE A 165 -1.59 10.10 -10.35
C ILE A 165 -3.02 10.61 -10.15
N GLU A 166 -3.72 10.07 -9.16
CA GLU A 166 -5.09 10.44 -8.81
C GLU A 166 -5.18 11.67 -7.90
N GLU A 167 -4.02 12.16 -7.40
CA GLU A 167 -3.98 13.25 -6.42
C GLU A 167 -4.23 14.61 -7.09
N GLN A 168 -5.29 15.27 -6.68
CA GLN A 168 -5.59 16.65 -7.09
C GLN A 168 -4.96 17.62 -6.09
N ILE A 169 -3.99 18.40 -6.55
CA ILE A 169 -3.33 19.40 -5.70
C ILE A 169 -4.17 20.67 -5.69
N ARG A 170 -4.63 21.06 -4.49
CA ARG A 170 -5.30 22.36 -4.30
C ARG A 170 -4.29 23.49 -4.55
N ARG A 171 -4.40 24.15 -5.70
CA ARG A 171 -3.53 25.28 -6.04
C ARG A 171 -3.95 26.54 -5.32
N LYS A 172 -2.94 27.30 -4.87
CA LYS A 172 -3.12 28.65 -4.32
C LYS A 172 -2.74 29.67 -5.40
N ALA A 173 -3.49 30.76 -5.48
CA ALA A 173 -3.08 31.91 -6.27
C ALA A 173 -1.80 32.52 -5.65
N GLY A 174 -0.77 32.76 -6.46
CA GLY A 174 0.40 33.53 -6.04
C GLY A 174 0.00 34.96 -5.66
N LYS A 175 0.92 35.72 -5.06
CA LYS A 175 0.70 37.16 -4.86
C LYS A 175 0.51 37.78 -6.25
N ALA A 176 -0.67 38.35 -6.50
CA ALA A 176 -0.87 39.22 -7.65
C ALA A 176 0.13 40.37 -7.51
N ALA A 177 0.94 40.60 -8.54
CA ALA A 177 1.74 41.82 -8.59
C ALA A 177 0.74 42.97 -8.53
N LYS A 178 0.74 43.78 -7.46
CA LYS A 178 0.04 45.07 -7.46
C LYS A 178 0.75 45.92 -8.52
N SER A 179 0.07 46.09 -9.65
CA SER A 179 0.37 47.15 -10.57
C SER A 179 -0.08 48.47 -9.98
#